data_27e9418ee9d2cd1b9ba67f9cde8d01f2
#
_entry.id   27e9418ee9d2cd1b9ba67f9cde8d01f2
#
_cell.length_a   1.000
_cell.length_b   1.000
_cell.length_c   1.000
_cell.angle_alpha   90.00
_cell.angle_beta   90.00
_cell.angle_gamma   90.00
#
_symmetry.space_group_name_H-M   'P 1'
#
loop_
_entity.id
_entity.type
_entity.pdbx_description
1 polymer ?
#
loop_
_entity_poly.entity_id
_entity_poly.type
_entity_poly.pdbx_seq_one_letter_code
_entity_poly.pdbx_strand_id
1 'polypeptide(L)'
;MRMRLMLLGGGNALGQALIRLGAEEDIAFLAPRPPENGWTPASLTQLLDDHRPDALVNLAYYFDWFQAESVSEQRLAQQERAVERLAELCQHHQITLVQPSSYRVFDGSRATAYSEKDEPVPLGMRGQALWRIEQSVRAACPQHVLLRFGWLLDESIDGSLGRFLTRAEQPAELLLADDRRGNPTPVDDAARVILSVLKQLDCSAPLWGTYHYAGNEATTPLALGQAILAEAGQYRQLAVQAPTPQAHAARPDASEEPQHAVLACKKILHTFGIKPRAWRAGLPPLLDRFYRHG
;
A
#
# COMPACT_ATOMS: atom_id res chain seq x y z
N MET A 1 -2.28 16.34 23.74
CA MET A 1 -3.46 15.41 23.83
C MET A 1 -3.13 14.22 22.93
N ARG A 2 -3.35 12.99 23.38
CA ARG A 2 -3.02 11.80 22.60
C ARG A 2 -3.92 11.70 21.37
N MET A 3 -3.35 11.62 20.16
CA MET A 3 -4.13 11.50 18.91
C MET A 3 -4.93 10.19 18.93
N ARG A 4 -6.24 10.26 18.71
CA ARG A 4 -7.11 9.08 18.55
C ARG A 4 -7.15 8.67 17.09
N LEU A 5 -6.41 7.65 16.73
CA LEU A 5 -6.29 7.16 15.36
C LEU A 5 -7.17 5.94 15.12
N MET A 6 -8.17 6.07 14.28
CA MET A 6 -8.93 4.92 13.79
C MET A 6 -8.20 4.26 12.63
N LEU A 7 -8.05 2.94 12.72
CA LEU A 7 -7.37 2.13 11.72
C LEU A 7 -8.32 1.06 11.20
N LEU A 8 -8.96 1.30 10.06
CA LEU A 8 -9.73 0.27 9.37
C LEU A 8 -8.76 -0.70 8.70
N GLY A 9 -8.90 -1.99 8.99
CA GLY A 9 -7.96 -3.00 8.50
C GLY A 9 -6.70 -3.17 9.35
N GLY A 10 -6.77 -2.89 10.65
CA GLY A 10 -5.65 -3.06 11.60
C GLY A 10 -5.07 -4.48 11.67
N GLY A 11 -5.78 -5.49 11.17
CA GLY A 11 -5.33 -6.88 11.15
C GLY A 11 -4.44 -7.27 9.96
N ASN A 12 -4.33 -6.44 8.91
CA ASN A 12 -3.42 -6.72 7.79
C ASN A 12 -1.97 -6.29 8.10
N ALA A 13 -1.01 -6.69 7.25
CA ALA A 13 0.41 -6.45 7.49
C ALA A 13 0.76 -4.97 7.69
N LEU A 14 0.22 -4.07 6.86
CA LEU A 14 0.46 -2.64 7.00
C LEU A 14 -0.20 -2.08 8.27
N GLY A 15 -1.40 -2.55 8.63
CA GLY A 15 -2.08 -2.18 9.87
C GLY A 15 -1.31 -2.62 11.11
N GLN A 16 -0.79 -3.85 11.12
CA GLN A 16 0.05 -4.37 12.20
C GLN A 16 1.39 -3.61 12.30
N ALA A 17 1.97 -3.25 11.16
CA ALA A 17 3.18 -2.40 11.15
C ALA A 17 2.91 -1.01 11.74
N LEU A 18 1.77 -0.39 11.43
CA LEU A 18 1.35 0.89 12.02
C LEU A 18 1.20 0.80 13.54
N ILE A 19 0.50 -0.23 14.03
CA ILE A 19 0.31 -0.44 15.47
C ILE A 19 1.65 -0.68 16.16
N ARG A 20 2.50 -1.54 15.61
CA ARG A 20 3.83 -1.85 16.16
C ARG A 20 4.74 -0.63 16.23
N LEU A 21 4.87 0.10 15.11
CA LEU A 21 5.75 1.27 15.03
C LEU A 21 5.20 2.49 15.76
N GLY A 22 3.88 2.59 15.90
CA GLY A 22 3.22 3.66 16.64
C GLY A 22 3.03 3.39 18.13
N ALA A 23 3.44 2.23 18.64
CA ALA A 23 3.23 1.85 20.04
C ALA A 23 3.93 2.78 21.05
N GLU A 24 5.08 3.34 20.66
CA GLU A 24 5.86 4.29 21.48
C GLU A 24 5.50 5.75 21.20
N GLU A 25 4.56 6.01 20.31
CA GLU A 25 4.11 7.34 19.93
C GLU A 25 2.91 7.77 20.78
N ASP A 26 2.64 9.08 20.83
CA ASP A 26 1.45 9.61 21.53
C ASP A 26 0.16 9.40 20.69
N ILE A 27 -0.09 8.14 20.28
CA ILE A 27 -1.22 7.72 19.49
C ILE A 27 -2.06 6.67 20.24
N ALA A 28 -3.37 6.88 20.29
CA ALA A 28 -4.33 5.90 20.77
C ALA A 28 -4.98 5.19 19.57
N PHE A 29 -4.55 3.98 19.27
CA PHE A 29 -5.11 3.20 18.16
C PHE A 29 -6.50 2.65 18.50
N LEU A 30 -7.41 2.84 17.56
CA LEU A 30 -8.74 2.24 17.53
C LEU A 30 -8.83 1.39 16.24
N ALA A 31 -8.70 0.08 16.37
CA ALA A 31 -8.67 -0.85 15.24
C ALA A 31 -9.88 -1.80 15.28
N PRO A 32 -11.07 -1.35 14.85
CA PRO A 32 -12.27 -2.17 14.89
C PRO A 32 -12.18 -3.33 13.89
N ARG A 33 -12.75 -4.47 14.26
CA ARG A 33 -12.90 -5.61 13.36
C ARG A 33 -13.99 -5.32 12.32
N PRO A 34 -13.79 -5.71 11.05
CA PRO A 34 -14.85 -5.58 10.06
C PRO A 34 -16.05 -6.46 10.42
N PRO A 35 -17.28 -6.02 10.10
CA PRO A 35 -18.45 -6.90 10.14
C PRO A 35 -18.27 -8.13 9.21
N GLU A 36 -19.06 -9.20 9.43
CA GLU A 36 -18.98 -10.43 8.61
C GLU A 36 -19.10 -10.17 7.11
N ASN A 37 -19.96 -9.23 6.72
CA ASN A 37 -20.15 -8.83 5.33
C ASN A 37 -19.23 -7.69 4.85
N GLY A 38 -18.16 -7.39 5.61
CA GLY A 38 -17.28 -6.26 5.37
C GLY A 38 -17.90 -4.91 5.75
N TRP A 39 -17.17 -3.84 5.49
CA TRP A 39 -17.64 -2.48 5.76
C TRP A 39 -18.71 -2.05 4.77
N THR A 40 -19.84 -1.61 5.28
CA THR A 40 -20.95 -1.03 4.50
C THR A 40 -21.11 0.46 4.83
N PRO A 41 -21.77 1.26 3.99
CA PRO A 41 -22.09 2.66 4.31
C PRO A 41 -22.76 2.83 5.68
N ALA A 42 -23.68 1.93 6.04
CA ALA A 42 -24.41 1.97 7.33
C ALA A 42 -23.48 1.67 8.51
N SER A 43 -22.67 0.60 8.43
CA SER A 43 -21.75 0.23 9.52
C SER A 43 -20.65 1.28 9.72
N LEU A 44 -20.17 1.94 8.65
CA LEU A 44 -19.23 3.03 8.75
C LEU A 44 -19.84 4.27 9.40
N THR A 45 -21.11 4.59 9.08
CA THR A 45 -21.82 5.71 9.73
C THR A 45 -21.90 5.48 11.23
N GLN A 46 -22.42 4.34 11.67
CA GLN A 46 -22.51 4.02 13.09
C GLN A 46 -21.14 4.07 13.78
N LEU A 47 -20.10 3.49 13.15
CA LEU A 47 -18.76 3.45 13.71
C LEU A 47 -18.20 4.86 13.98
N LEU A 48 -18.34 5.79 13.03
CA LEU A 48 -17.79 7.13 13.18
C LEU A 48 -18.64 8.03 14.08
N ASP A 49 -19.96 7.83 14.12
CA ASP A 49 -20.85 8.50 15.09
C ASP A 49 -20.49 8.14 16.52
N ASP A 50 -20.21 6.85 16.78
CA ASP A 50 -19.91 6.34 18.12
C ASP A 50 -18.51 6.74 18.61
N HIS A 51 -17.52 6.79 17.71
CA HIS A 51 -16.12 6.93 18.11
C HIS A 51 -15.47 8.28 17.87
N ARG A 52 -15.82 8.97 16.77
CA ARG A 52 -15.27 10.30 16.39
C ARG A 52 -13.76 10.43 16.63
N PRO A 53 -12.92 9.68 15.89
CA PRO A 53 -11.47 9.79 16.02
C PRO A 53 -10.96 11.14 15.49
N ASP A 54 -9.72 11.52 15.83
CA ASP A 54 -9.05 12.71 15.29
C ASP A 54 -8.58 12.48 13.84
N ALA A 55 -8.14 11.25 13.56
CA ALA A 55 -7.68 10.82 12.24
C ALA A 55 -8.10 9.38 11.94
N LEU A 56 -8.21 9.06 10.65
CA LEU A 56 -8.54 7.73 10.16
C LEU A 56 -7.59 7.32 9.03
N VAL A 57 -7.03 6.10 9.13
CA VAL A 57 -6.29 5.45 8.05
C VAL A 57 -7.12 4.31 7.50
N ASN A 58 -7.47 4.35 6.21
CA ASN A 58 -8.30 3.34 5.58
C ASN A 58 -7.47 2.24 4.93
N LEU A 59 -7.27 1.14 5.62
CA LEU A 59 -6.67 -0.10 5.11
C LEU A 59 -7.70 -1.25 5.02
N ALA A 60 -9.01 -0.94 5.04
CA ALA A 60 -10.07 -1.94 5.04
C ALA A 60 -9.97 -2.93 3.86
N TYR A 61 -9.48 -2.46 2.72
CA TYR A 61 -9.39 -3.22 1.47
C TYR A 61 -7.94 -3.41 1.00
N TYR A 62 -6.99 -3.31 1.93
CA TYR A 62 -5.55 -3.43 1.67
C TYR A 62 -5.20 -4.67 0.85
N PHE A 63 -5.72 -5.84 1.22
CA PHE A 63 -5.44 -7.09 0.51
C PHE A 63 -5.86 -7.01 -0.95
N ASP A 64 -7.09 -6.59 -1.22
CA ASP A 64 -7.63 -6.52 -2.59
C ASP A 64 -6.87 -5.52 -3.47
N TRP A 65 -6.48 -4.38 -2.89
CA TRP A 65 -5.82 -3.33 -3.66
C TRP A 65 -4.33 -3.57 -3.90
N PHE A 66 -3.65 -4.20 -2.95
CA PHE A 66 -2.19 -4.30 -2.99
C PHE A 66 -1.67 -5.73 -3.11
N GLN A 67 -2.39 -6.73 -2.60
CA GLN A 67 -1.87 -8.08 -2.44
C GLN A 67 -2.60 -9.13 -3.29
N ALA A 68 -3.92 -9.05 -3.48
CA ALA A 68 -4.68 -10.04 -4.23
C ALA A 68 -4.21 -10.17 -5.69
N GLU A 69 -4.20 -11.38 -6.23
CA GLU A 69 -3.90 -11.61 -7.65
C GLU A 69 -5.06 -11.17 -8.54
N SER A 70 -6.30 -11.38 -8.09
CA SER A 70 -7.52 -10.95 -8.78
C SER A 70 -8.57 -10.47 -7.81
N VAL A 71 -9.44 -9.57 -8.25
CA VAL A 71 -10.59 -9.04 -7.49
C VAL A 71 -11.76 -8.90 -8.45
N SER A 72 -12.98 -9.29 -8.04
CA SER A 72 -14.16 -9.14 -8.87
C SER A 72 -14.61 -7.67 -8.99
N GLU A 73 -15.18 -7.31 -10.12
CA GLU A 73 -15.73 -5.98 -10.37
C GLU A 73 -16.79 -5.59 -9.33
N GLN A 74 -17.68 -6.53 -8.97
CA GLN A 74 -18.69 -6.31 -7.95
C GLN A 74 -18.08 -5.94 -6.59
N ARG A 75 -16.99 -6.61 -6.20
CA ARG A 75 -16.28 -6.33 -4.96
C ARG A 75 -15.62 -4.95 -4.98
N LEU A 76 -14.99 -4.59 -6.09
CA LEU A 76 -14.42 -3.26 -6.28
C LEU A 76 -15.49 -2.17 -6.20
N ALA A 77 -16.63 -2.34 -6.86
CA ALA A 77 -17.74 -1.39 -6.81
C ALA A 77 -18.35 -1.23 -5.40
N GLN A 78 -18.37 -2.29 -4.59
CA GLN A 78 -18.77 -2.19 -3.17
C GLN A 78 -17.77 -1.37 -2.36
N GLN A 79 -16.48 -1.59 -2.58
CA GLN A 79 -15.40 -0.84 -1.92
C GLN A 79 -15.44 0.65 -2.28
N GLU A 80 -15.66 0.97 -3.55
CA GLU A 80 -15.79 2.37 -4.02
C GLU A 80 -16.90 3.10 -3.25
N ARG A 81 -18.11 2.51 -3.18
CA ARG A 81 -19.25 3.09 -2.43
C ARG A 81 -18.97 3.23 -0.93
N ALA A 82 -18.30 2.26 -0.34
CA ALA A 82 -17.94 2.32 1.08
C ALA A 82 -16.91 3.43 1.36
N VAL A 83 -15.92 3.62 0.49
CA VAL A 83 -14.90 4.67 0.65
C VAL A 83 -15.48 6.06 0.35
N GLU A 84 -16.36 6.20 -0.63
CA GLU A 84 -17.09 7.45 -0.87
C GLU A 84 -17.85 7.89 0.38
N ARG A 85 -18.62 6.97 0.98
CA ARG A 85 -19.33 7.23 2.24
C ARG A 85 -18.39 7.56 3.38
N LEU A 86 -17.27 6.84 3.49
CA LEU A 86 -16.25 7.11 4.50
C LEU A 86 -15.69 8.53 4.38
N ALA A 87 -15.40 9.00 3.17
CA ALA A 87 -14.89 10.34 2.91
C ALA A 87 -15.91 11.42 3.30
N GLU A 88 -17.20 11.24 2.98
CA GLU A 88 -18.28 12.13 3.42
C GLU A 88 -18.39 12.22 4.94
N LEU A 89 -18.30 11.06 5.62
CA LEU A 89 -18.35 11.00 7.09
C LEU A 89 -17.13 11.66 7.73
N CYS A 90 -15.93 11.45 7.17
CA CYS A 90 -14.73 12.13 7.64
C CYS A 90 -14.87 13.64 7.54
N GLN A 91 -15.41 14.15 6.43
CA GLN A 91 -15.70 15.58 6.29
C GLN A 91 -16.76 16.07 7.29
N HIS A 92 -17.85 15.32 7.46
CA HIS A 92 -18.92 15.69 8.40
C HIS A 92 -18.42 15.79 9.84
N HIS A 93 -17.57 14.85 10.27
CA HIS A 93 -17.02 14.81 11.63
C HIS A 93 -15.68 15.55 11.79
N GLN A 94 -15.17 16.20 10.74
CA GLN A 94 -13.86 16.88 10.73
C GLN A 94 -12.69 15.94 11.07
N ILE A 95 -12.76 14.69 10.57
CA ILE A 95 -11.74 13.66 10.76
C ILE A 95 -10.72 13.75 9.62
N THR A 96 -9.43 13.79 9.94
CA THR A 96 -8.35 13.68 8.94
C THR A 96 -8.36 12.30 8.29
N LEU A 97 -8.52 12.23 6.96
CA LEU A 97 -8.52 10.97 6.22
C LEU A 97 -7.17 10.71 5.54
N VAL A 98 -6.51 9.61 5.89
CA VAL A 98 -5.39 9.07 5.12
C VAL A 98 -5.88 7.88 4.31
N GLN A 99 -5.86 8.03 2.98
CA GLN A 99 -6.31 7.02 2.03
C GLN A 99 -5.12 6.52 1.21
N PRO A 100 -4.63 5.30 1.44
CA PRO A 100 -3.64 4.67 0.58
C PRO A 100 -4.17 4.41 -0.83
N SER A 101 -3.32 4.62 -1.80
CA SER A 101 -3.51 4.34 -3.22
C SER A 101 -2.22 3.72 -3.81
N SER A 102 -2.15 3.55 -5.11
CA SER A 102 -1.10 2.77 -5.77
C SER A 102 -0.61 3.40 -7.06
N TYR A 103 0.60 3.03 -7.47
CA TYR A 103 1.15 3.25 -8.82
C TYR A 103 0.22 2.76 -9.94
N ARG A 104 -0.72 1.84 -9.66
CA ARG A 104 -1.67 1.28 -10.64
C ARG A 104 -2.64 2.29 -11.25
N VAL A 105 -2.69 3.50 -10.72
CA VAL A 105 -3.44 4.61 -11.34
C VAL A 105 -2.78 5.13 -12.62
N PHE A 106 -1.57 4.71 -12.93
CA PHE A 106 -0.83 5.07 -14.14
C PHE A 106 -0.78 3.92 -15.15
N ASP A 107 -0.63 4.24 -16.44
CA ASP A 107 -0.56 3.28 -17.54
C ASP A 107 0.82 2.64 -17.73
N GLY A 108 1.88 3.21 -17.15
CA GLY A 108 3.24 2.71 -17.32
C GLY A 108 3.86 2.98 -18.69
N SER A 109 3.31 3.89 -19.49
CA SER A 109 3.82 4.24 -20.82
C SER A 109 5.08 5.09 -20.79
N ARG A 110 5.38 5.74 -19.67
CA ARG A 110 6.51 6.65 -19.53
C ARG A 110 7.77 5.94 -19.04
N ALA A 111 8.90 6.25 -19.67
CA ALA A 111 10.21 5.78 -19.22
C ALA A 111 10.72 6.53 -17.96
N THR A 112 10.16 7.72 -17.67
CA THR A 112 10.51 8.55 -16.50
C THR A 112 9.58 8.27 -15.33
N ALA A 113 10.04 8.54 -14.11
CA ALA A 113 9.21 8.40 -12.90
C ALA A 113 7.98 9.31 -12.95
N TYR A 114 6.82 8.76 -12.52
CA TYR A 114 5.58 9.50 -12.39
C TYR A 114 5.59 10.40 -11.16
N SER A 115 5.18 11.63 -11.33
CA SER A 115 4.97 12.62 -10.28
C SER A 115 3.47 12.77 -9.96
N GLU A 116 3.13 13.45 -8.89
CA GLU A 116 1.74 13.74 -8.51
C GLU A 116 1.02 14.68 -9.48
N LYS A 117 1.76 15.32 -10.39
CA LYS A 117 1.23 16.20 -11.46
C LYS A 117 0.86 15.44 -12.73
N ASP A 118 1.33 14.21 -12.87
CA ASP A 118 1.02 13.38 -14.03
C ASP A 118 -0.43 12.87 -13.92
N GLU A 119 -1.14 12.92 -15.04
CA GLU A 119 -2.53 12.50 -15.11
C GLU A 119 -2.62 10.97 -14.97
N PRO A 120 -3.48 10.46 -14.07
CA PRO A 120 -3.77 9.04 -13.97
C PRO A 120 -4.48 8.49 -15.19
N VAL A 121 -3.97 7.40 -15.73
CA VAL A 121 -4.53 6.65 -16.86
C VAL A 121 -4.44 5.15 -16.51
N PRO A 122 -5.31 4.64 -15.63
CA PRO A 122 -5.23 3.25 -15.17
C PRO A 122 -5.59 2.24 -16.27
N LEU A 123 -4.82 1.16 -16.36
CA LEU A 123 -5.02 0.08 -17.33
C LEU A 123 -6.11 -0.90 -16.91
N GLY A 124 -5.97 -1.52 -15.76
CA GLY A 124 -6.84 -2.59 -15.30
C GLY A 124 -7.95 -2.13 -14.34
N MET A 125 -8.90 -3.02 -14.07
CA MET A 125 -10.06 -2.74 -13.20
C MET A 125 -9.65 -2.23 -11.82
N ARG A 126 -8.59 -2.78 -11.23
CA ARG A 126 -8.09 -2.37 -9.92
C ARG A 126 -7.53 -0.95 -9.92
N GLY A 127 -6.76 -0.61 -10.94
CA GLY A 127 -6.25 0.75 -11.11
C GLY A 127 -7.37 1.76 -11.34
N GLN A 128 -8.37 1.40 -12.14
CA GLN A 128 -9.56 2.22 -12.38
C GLN A 128 -10.38 2.43 -11.10
N ALA A 129 -10.58 1.39 -10.29
CA ALA A 129 -11.27 1.49 -9.01
C ALA A 129 -10.51 2.42 -8.04
N LEU A 130 -9.19 2.25 -7.91
CA LEU A 130 -8.35 3.13 -7.08
C LEU A 130 -8.43 4.59 -7.56
N TRP A 131 -8.43 4.82 -8.86
CA TRP A 131 -8.57 6.18 -9.39
C TRP A 131 -9.93 6.80 -9.08
N ARG A 132 -11.04 6.06 -9.23
CA ARG A 132 -12.37 6.52 -8.83
C ARG A 132 -12.45 6.83 -7.32
N ILE A 133 -11.85 5.98 -6.49
CA ILE A 133 -11.72 6.20 -5.04
C ILE A 133 -10.98 7.50 -4.75
N GLU A 134 -9.85 7.75 -5.40
CA GLU A 134 -9.11 9.00 -5.23
C GLU A 134 -9.96 10.23 -5.61
N GLN A 135 -10.73 10.14 -6.69
CA GLN A 135 -11.62 11.23 -7.11
C GLN A 135 -12.74 11.47 -6.09
N SER A 136 -13.39 10.41 -5.58
CA SER A 136 -14.41 10.51 -4.54
C SER A 136 -13.88 11.12 -3.25
N VAL A 137 -12.68 10.69 -2.82
CA VAL A 137 -12.03 11.25 -1.61
C VAL A 137 -11.72 12.73 -1.78
N ARG A 138 -11.17 13.14 -2.93
CA ARG A 138 -10.90 14.57 -3.21
C ARG A 138 -12.16 15.42 -3.23
N ALA A 139 -13.25 14.90 -3.78
CA ALA A 139 -14.51 15.60 -3.89
C ALA A 139 -15.22 15.74 -2.53
N ALA A 140 -15.20 14.69 -1.71
CA ALA A 140 -15.99 14.60 -0.49
C ALA A 140 -15.26 15.06 0.78
N CYS A 141 -13.93 14.93 0.85
CA CYS A 141 -13.15 15.21 2.06
C CYS A 141 -11.94 16.11 1.79
N PRO A 142 -12.05 17.44 1.94
CA PRO A 142 -10.91 18.36 1.78
C PRO A 142 -9.73 18.05 2.71
N GLN A 143 -9.97 17.54 3.92
CA GLN A 143 -8.94 17.15 4.88
C GLN A 143 -8.46 15.72 4.65
N HIS A 144 -7.85 15.48 3.47
CA HIS A 144 -7.34 14.16 3.12
C HIS A 144 -5.86 14.18 2.75
N VAL A 145 -5.22 13.03 2.95
CA VAL A 145 -3.95 12.68 2.34
C VAL A 145 -4.12 11.38 1.55
N LEU A 146 -3.91 11.45 0.24
CA LEU A 146 -3.81 10.30 -0.64
C LEU A 146 -2.34 9.90 -0.76
N LEU A 147 -2.00 8.67 -0.37
CA LEU A 147 -0.64 8.14 -0.44
C LEU A 147 -0.56 7.05 -1.50
N ARG A 148 0.00 7.37 -2.68
CA ARG A 148 0.28 6.38 -3.71
C ARG A 148 1.58 5.66 -3.41
N PHE A 149 1.49 4.35 -3.18
CA PHE A 149 2.65 3.52 -2.90
C PHE A 149 3.16 2.79 -4.15
N GLY A 150 4.46 2.49 -4.15
CA GLY A 150 5.08 1.56 -5.08
C GLY A 150 4.69 0.10 -4.80
N TRP A 151 5.57 -0.87 -5.14
CA TRP A 151 5.34 -2.29 -4.89
C TRP A 151 5.46 -2.60 -3.40
N LEU A 152 4.34 -2.69 -2.69
CA LEU A 152 4.35 -3.03 -1.27
C LEU A 152 4.85 -4.48 -1.07
N LEU A 153 5.91 -4.62 -0.28
CA LEU A 153 6.44 -5.91 0.15
C LEU A 153 5.80 -6.27 1.49
N ASP A 154 5.02 -7.32 1.47
CA ASP A 154 4.22 -7.82 2.59
C ASP A 154 4.60 -9.27 2.86
N GLU A 155 5.09 -9.54 4.07
CA GLU A 155 5.59 -10.85 4.51
C GLU A 155 4.49 -11.79 5.01
N SER A 156 3.24 -11.34 5.13
CA SER A 156 2.13 -12.25 5.46
C SER A 156 2.01 -13.36 4.41
N ILE A 157 1.48 -14.52 4.78
CA ILE A 157 1.45 -15.70 3.90
C ILE A 157 0.75 -15.41 2.55
N ASP A 158 -0.28 -14.58 2.56
CA ASP A 158 -0.99 -14.13 1.37
C ASP A 158 -0.44 -12.81 0.79
N GLY A 159 0.58 -12.25 1.42
CA GLY A 159 1.27 -11.04 0.97
C GLY A 159 2.19 -11.29 -0.22
N SER A 160 2.63 -10.23 -0.87
CA SER A 160 3.48 -10.34 -2.07
C SER A 160 4.80 -11.07 -1.82
N LEU A 161 5.47 -10.77 -0.70
CA LEU A 161 6.71 -11.42 -0.30
C LEU A 161 6.45 -12.83 0.21
N GLY A 162 5.42 -13.03 1.05
CA GLY A 162 5.09 -14.35 1.59
C GLY A 162 4.76 -15.36 0.50
N ARG A 163 3.90 -14.99 -0.46
CA ARG A 163 3.61 -15.86 -1.62
C ARG A 163 4.85 -16.17 -2.46
N PHE A 164 5.71 -15.15 -2.68
CA PHE A 164 6.96 -15.37 -3.39
C PHE A 164 7.84 -16.41 -2.69
N LEU A 165 8.03 -16.28 -1.37
CA LEU A 165 8.84 -17.20 -0.58
C LEU A 165 8.23 -18.61 -0.55
N THR A 166 6.93 -18.73 -0.35
CA THR A 166 6.21 -20.01 -0.39
C THR A 166 6.39 -20.71 -1.73
N ARG A 167 6.35 -19.98 -2.85
CA ARG A 167 6.62 -20.52 -4.19
C ARG A 167 8.08 -20.93 -4.36
N ALA A 168 9.03 -20.17 -3.80
CA ALA A 168 10.45 -20.47 -3.88
C ALA A 168 10.85 -21.73 -3.08
N GLU A 169 10.07 -22.14 -2.10
CA GLU A 169 10.22 -23.38 -1.34
C GLU A 169 9.78 -24.64 -2.12
N GLN A 170 9.00 -24.44 -3.19
CA GLN A 170 8.53 -25.55 -4.04
C GLN A 170 9.47 -25.74 -5.25
N PRO A 171 9.68 -27.00 -5.71
CA PRO A 171 10.48 -27.28 -6.89
C PRO A 171 9.72 -26.89 -8.17
N ALA A 172 9.57 -25.59 -8.41
CA ALA A 172 8.84 -25.02 -9.52
C ALA A 172 9.62 -23.87 -10.14
N GLU A 173 9.39 -23.60 -11.43
CA GLU A 173 10.01 -22.47 -12.10
C GLU A 173 9.37 -21.14 -11.62
N LEU A 174 10.21 -20.17 -11.25
CA LEU A 174 9.80 -18.80 -10.93
C LEU A 174 10.07 -17.90 -12.11
N LEU A 175 9.03 -17.64 -12.91
CA LEU A 175 9.08 -16.71 -14.04
C LEU A 175 8.86 -15.28 -13.55
N LEU A 176 9.85 -14.40 -13.75
CA LEU A 176 9.79 -13.00 -13.32
C LEU A 176 10.15 -12.04 -14.46
N ALA A 177 9.40 -10.94 -14.56
CA ALA A 177 9.65 -9.95 -15.58
C ALA A 177 11.00 -9.25 -15.39
N ASP A 178 11.77 -9.13 -16.47
CA ASP A 178 13.07 -8.42 -16.50
C ASP A 178 12.99 -7.05 -17.18
N ASP A 179 11.90 -6.76 -17.87
CA ASP A 179 11.60 -5.52 -18.60
C ASP A 179 10.52 -4.64 -17.94
N ARG A 180 9.99 -5.04 -16.78
CA ARG A 180 9.08 -4.22 -15.95
C ARG A 180 9.90 -3.48 -14.90
N ARG A 181 9.52 -2.23 -14.58
CA ARG A 181 10.24 -1.41 -13.60
C ARG A 181 9.30 -0.80 -12.57
N GLY A 182 9.74 -0.80 -11.30
CA GLY A 182 9.02 -0.16 -10.20
C GLY A 182 9.89 -0.07 -8.94
N ASN A 183 9.32 0.43 -7.88
CA ASN A 183 10.02 0.63 -6.61
C ASN A 183 9.43 -0.29 -5.54
N PRO A 184 10.17 -1.31 -5.07
CA PRO A 184 9.78 -2.08 -3.90
C PRO A 184 9.66 -1.18 -2.66
N THR A 185 8.65 -1.42 -1.84
CA THR A 185 8.35 -0.60 -0.67
C THR A 185 7.97 -1.53 0.48
N PRO A 186 8.88 -1.80 1.42
CA PRO A 186 8.57 -2.59 2.61
C PRO A 186 7.40 -2.01 3.39
N VAL A 187 6.48 -2.85 3.88
CA VAL A 187 5.30 -2.38 4.65
C VAL A 187 5.68 -1.59 5.89
N ASP A 188 6.80 -1.92 6.55
CA ASP A 188 7.31 -1.15 7.69
C ASP A 188 7.67 0.29 7.29
N ASP A 189 8.22 0.47 6.09
CA ASP A 189 8.57 1.80 5.60
C ASP A 189 7.32 2.60 5.20
N ALA A 190 6.33 1.94 4.59
CA ALA A 190 5.02 2.54 4.32
C ALA A 190 4.32 2.98 5.61
N ALA A 191 4.34 2.13 6.65
CA ALA A 191 3.77 2.46 7.96
C ALA A 191 4.48 3.66 8.61
N ARG A 192 5.81 3.69 8.60
CA ARG A 192 6.61 4.82 9.10
C ARG A 192 6.19 6.12 8.40
N VAL A 193 5.99 6.09 7.10
CA VAL A 193 5.60 7.27 6.31
C VAL A 193 4.21 7.76 6.71
N ILE A 194 3.24 6.87 6.85
CA ILE A 194 1.88 7.22 7.30
C ILE A 194 1.93 7.88 8.68
N LEU A 195 2.67 7.30 9.64
CA LEU A 195 2.83 7.88 10.98
C LEU A 195 3.51 9.25 10.94
N SER A 196 4.56 9.40 10.13
CA SER A 196 5.29 10.67 9.99
C SER A 196 4.41 11.76 9.37
N VAL A 197 3.55 11.43 8.43
CA VAL A 197 2.58 12.36 7.83
C VAL A 197 1.53 12.78 8.88
N LEU A 198 0.91 11.83 9.58
CA LEU A 198 -0.10 12.08 10.60
C LEU A 198 0.41 13.03 11.70
N LYS A 199 1.63 12.80 12.20
CA LYS A 199 2.25 13.65 13.24
C LYS A 199 2.44 15.09 12.78
N GLN A 200 2.76 15.31 11.51
CA GLN A 200 2.96 16.65 10.97
C GLN A 200 1.64 17.35 10.66
N LEU A 201 0.60 16.61 10.27
CA LEU A 201 -0.75 17.16 10.08
C LEU A 201 -1.38 17.63 11.39
N ASP A 202 -1.06 16.98 12.52
CA ASP A 202 -1.52 17.38 13.85
C ASP A 202 -0.87 18.68 14.34
N CYS A 203 0.31 19.02 13.84
CA CYS A 203 1.14 20.13 14.33
C CYS A 203 1.24 21.33 13.38
N SER A 204 0.78 21.22 12.12
CA SER A 204 1.12 22.19 11.07
C SER A 204 -0.08 22.69 10.27
N ALA A 205 0.17 23.67 9.41
CA ALA A 205 -0.79 24.13 8.40
C ALA A 205 -1.25 22.95 7.51
N PRO A 206 -2.46 23.04 6.92
CA PRO A 206 -3.03 21.93 6.15
C PRO A 206 -2.16 21.54 4.96
N LEU A 207 -1.57 20.37 5.04
CA LEU A 207 -0.72 19.77 4.00
C LEU A 207 -1.49 18.66 3.25
N TRP A 208 -2.75 18.98 2.92
CA TRP A 208 -3.67 18.05 2.25
C TRP A 208 -3.28 17.74 0.81
N GLY A 209 -3.76 16.64 0.28
CA GLY A 209 -3.64 16.27 -1.12
C GLY A 209 -2.93 14.95 -1.37
N THR A 210 -2.46 14.76 -2.60
CA THR A 210 -1.85 13.53 -3.07
C THR A 210 -0.34 13.59 -2.96
N TYR A 211 0.24 12.47 -2.48
CA TYR A 211 1.69 12.27 -2.35
C TYR A 211 2.08 10.89 -2.83
N HIS A 212 3.27 10.79 -3.41
CA HIS A 212 3.90 9.53 -3.77
C HIS A 212 4.90 9.11 -2.70
N TYR A 213 4.89 7.84 -2.35
CA TYR A 213 5.97 7.24 -1.60
C TYR A 213 6.32 5.84 -2.11
N ALA A 214 7.58 5.63 -2.39
CA ALA A 214 8.13 4.33 -2.78
C ALA A 214 9.58 4.23 -2.31
N GLY A 215 10.07 3.00 -2.16
CA GLY A 215 11.47 2.76 -1.82
C GLY A 215 12.41 3.39 -2.83
N ASN A 216 13.58 3.80 -2.37
CA ASN A 216 14.63 4.27 -3.24
C ASN A 216 15.13 3.11 -4.14
N GLU A 217 15.63 3.43 -5.32
CA GLU A 217 16.10 2.49 -6.34
C GLU A 217 14.98 1.69 -7.03
N ALA A 218 14.64 2.11 -8.23
CA ALA A 218 13.78 1.33 -9.10
C ALA A 218 14.49 0.05 -9.57
N THR A 219 13.76 -1.05 -9.59
CA THR A 219 14.28 -2.37 -9.98
C THR A 219 13.31 -3.11 -10.88
N THR A 220 13.68 -4.31 -11.32
CA THR A 220 12.80 -5.24 -12.03
C THR A 220 12.31 -6.34 -11.08
N PRO A 221 11.17 -7.00 -11.35
CA PRO A 221 10.75 -8.18 -10.60
C PRO A 221 11.83 -9.26 -10.56
N LEU A 222 12.56 -9.47 -11.66
CA LEU A 222 13.67 -10.42 -11.72
C LEU A 222 14.77 -10.08 -10.72
N ALA A 223 15.28 -8.84 -10.74
CA ALA A 223 16.35 -8.41 -9.83
C ALA A 223 15.88 -8.35 -8.36
N LEU A 224 14.61 -7.99 -8.12
CA LEU A 224 13.99 -8.06 -6.79
C LEU A 224 13.94 -9.52 -6.30
N GLY A 225 13.46 -10.44 -7.13
CA GLY A 225 13.39 -11.87 -6.79
C GLY A 225 14.76 -12.46 -6.49
N GLN A 226 15.78 -12.13 -7.28
CA GLN A 226 17.17 -12.56 -7.02
C GLN A 226 17.66 -12.05 -5.65
N ALA A 227 17.39 -10.79 -5.31
CA ALA A 227 17.78 -10.23 -4.03
C ALA A 227 17.04 -10.88 -2.85
N ILE A 228 15.74 -11.17 -3.01
CA ILE A 228 14.94 -11.88 -1.98
C ILE A 228 15.48 -13.30 -1.78
N LEU A 229 15.75 -14.05 -2.85
CA LEU A 229 16.27 -15.42 -2.74
C LEU A 229 17.65 -15.46 -2.08
N ALA A 230 18.52 -14.51 -2.42
CA ALA A 230 19.86 -14.41 -1.81
C ALA A 230 19.78 -14.15 -0.30
N GLU A 231 18.89 -13.26 0.14
CA GLU A 231 18.69 -12.96 1.55
C GLU A 231 17.97 -14.10 2.28
N ALA A 232 16.91 -14.64 1.70
CA ALA A 232 16.13 -15.75 2.27
C ALA A 232 16.95 -17.05 2.41
N GLY A 233 17.93 -17.26 1.53
CA GLY A 233 18.86 -18.38 1.61
C GLY A 233 19.71 -18.42 2.90
N GLN A 234 19.80 -17.32 3.64
CA GLN A 234 20.45 -17.26 4.96
C GLN A 234 19.57 -17.87 6.07
N TYR A 235 18.26 -17.91 5.87
CA TYR A 235 17.30 -18.45 6.84
C TYR A 235 16.94 -19.91 6.57
N ARG A 236 16.82 -20.28 5.30
CA ARG A 236 16.35 -21.60 4.89
C ARG A 236 16.89 -22.00 3.51
N GLN A 237 17.13 -23.29 3.31
CA GLN A 237 17.42 -23.82 1.97
C GLN A 237 16.16 -23.76 1.10
N LEU A 238 16.22 -23.03 -0.01
CA LEU A 238 15.14 -22.90 -0.97
C LEU A 238 15.28 -23.89 -2.11
N ALA A 239 14.14 -24.39 -2.64
CA ALA A 239 14.13 -25.27 -3.80
C ALA A 239 14.52 -24.50 -5.09
N VAL A 240 14.11 -23.24 -5.20
CA VAL A 240 14.48 -22.36 -6.31
C VAL A 240 15.70 -21.53 -5.94
N GLN A 241 16.80 -21.68 -6.70
CA GLN A 241 18.05 -20.94 -6.47
C GLN A 241 18.13 -19.64 -7.28
N ALA A 242 17.46 -19.59 -8.44
CA ALA A 242 17.41 -18.42 -9.30
C ALA A 242 16.09 -18.37 -10.06
N PRO A 243 15.48 -17.18 -10.22
CA PRO A 243 14.29 -17.02 -11.04
C PRO A 243 14.67 -17.00 -12.53
N THR A 244 13.74 -17.40 -13.37
CA THR A 244 13.88 -17.36 -14.83
C THR A 244 13.31 -16.04 -15.38
N PRO A 245 14.04 -15.33 -16.26
CA PRO A 245 13.54 -14.09 -16.86
C PRO A 245 12.37 -14.37 -17.80
N GLN A 246 11.39 -13.46 -17.79
CA GLN A 246 10.22 -13.47 -18.66
C GLN A 246 9.91 -12.04 -19.10
N ALA A 247 9.50 -11.85 -20.36
CA ALA A 247 9.00 -10.55 -20.80
C ALA A 247 7.68 -10.20 -20.09
N HIS A 248 7.49 -8.92 -19.73
CA HIS A 248 6.24 -8.45 -19.11
C HIS A 248 5.02 -8.81 -19.95
N ALA A 249 5.07 -8.62 -21.26
CA ALA A 249 3.98 -8.92 -22.19
C ALA A 249 3.56 -10.42 -22.22
N ALA A 250 4.42 -11.33 -21.76
CA ALA A 250 4.09 -12.75 -21.65
C ALA A 250 3.34 -13.14 -20.36
N ARG A 251 3.14 -12.19 -19.43
CA ARG A 251 2.41 -12.41 -18.18
C ARG A 251 0.89 -12.38 -18.42
N PRO A 252 0.11 -13.21 -17.70
CA PRO A 252 -1.36 -13.19 -17.80
C PRO A 252 -1.98 -11.84 -17.45
N ASP A 253 -1.38 -11.08 -16.54
CA ASP A 253 -1.84 -9.78 -16.05
C ASP A 253 -1.19 -8.57 -16.74
N ALA A 254 -0.45 -8.78 -17.84
CA ALA A 254 0.31 -7.72 -18.50
C ALA A 254 -0.56 -6.53 -18.97
N SER A 255 -1.80 -6.78 -19.36
CA SER A 255 -2.74 -5.74 -19.79
C SER A 255 -3.32 -4.92 -18.64
N GLU A 256 -3.19 -5.40 -17.39
CA GLU A 256 -3.75 -4.75 -16.21
C GLU A 256 -2.68 -4.08 -15.32
N GLU A 257 -1.41 -4.42 -15.54
CA GLU A 257 -0.30 -3.94 -14.74
C GLU A 257 0.64 -3.04 -15.54
N PRO A 258 0.95 -1.83 -15.07
CA PRO A 258 1.86 -0.93 -15.78
C PRO A 258 3.27 -1.53 -15.89
N GLN A 259 3.86 -1.43 -17.08
CA GLN A 259 5.23 -1.89 -17.32
C GLN A 259 6.25 -1.01 -16.58
N HIS A 260 6.08 0.31 -16.62
CA HIS A 260 6.89 1.27 -15.87
C HIS A 260 6.06 1.91 -14.76
N ALA A 261 6.38 1.59 -13.52
CA ALA A 261 5.63 2.00 -12.33
C ALA A 261 6.49 2.75 -11.32
N VAL A 262 7.51 3.44 -11.79
CA VAL A 262 8.44 4.20 -10.94
C VAL A 262 7.78 5.49 -10.47
N LEU A 263 7.72 5.72 -9.15
CA LEU A 263 7.15 6.92 -8.54
C LEU A 263 8.23 7.92 -8.12
N ALA A 264 8.05 9.18 -8.48
CA ALA A 264 8.86 10.29 -7.99
C ALA A 264 8.36 10.73 -6.61
N CYS A 265 9.25 10.73 -5.61
CA CYS A 265 8.91 11.08 -4.22
C CYS A 265 9.40 12.48 -3.81
N LYS A 266 9.58 13.39 -4.78
CA LYS A 266 10.11 14.75 -4.50
C LYS A 266 9.13 15.59 -3.69
N LYS A 267 7.82 15.48 -3.95
CA LYS A 267 6.80 16.25 -3.23
C LYS A 267 6.77 15.89 -1.76
N ILE A 268 6.71 14.62 -1.40
CA ILE A 268 6.67 14.19 0.01
C ILE A 268 7.96 14.56 0.76
N LEU A 269 9.11 14.52 0.07
CA LEU A 269 10.39 14.96 0.63
C LEU A 269 10.37 16.47 0.93
N HIS A 270 9.92 17.29 -0.01
CA HIS A 270 9.91 18.75 0.16
C HIS A 270 8.86 19.21 1.17
N THR A 271 7.71 18.51 1.25
CA THR A 271 6.60 18.90 2.13
C THR A 271 6.79 18.41 3.55
N PHE A 272 7.16 17.14 3.72
CA PHE A 272 7.23 16.47 5.03
C PHE A 272 8.66 16.12 5.46
N GLY A 273 9.68 16.41 4.66
CA GLY A 273 11.05 15.97 4.94
C GLY A 273 11.25 14.44 4.87
N ILE A 274 10.28 13.71 4.33
CA ILE A 274 10.29 12.25 4.29
C ILE A 274 11.12 11.79 3.10
N LYS A 275 12.29 11.23 3.39
CA LYS A 275 13.21 10.68 2.39
C LYS A 275 12.92 9.21 2.12
N PRO A 276 12.81 8.78 0.84
CA PRO A 276 12.76 7.37 0.47
C PRO A 276 13.96 6.59 1.00
N ARG A 277 13.70 5.38 1.52
CA ARG A 277 14.73 4.48 2.03
C ARG A 277 15.07 3.40 0.99
N ALA A 278 16.29 2.85 1.10
CA ALA A 278 16.68 1.71 0.30
C ALA A 278 15.83 0.48 0.71
N TRP A 279 15.07 -0.06 -0.24
CA TRP A 279 14.18 -1.20 0.01
C TRP A 279 14.91 -2.46 0.48
N ARG A 280 16.19 -2.63 0.05
CA ARG A 280 17.03 -3.75 0.46
C ARG A 280 17.23 -3.80 1.97
N ALA A 281 17.37 -2.65 2.62
CA ALA A 281 17.51 -2.57 4.08
C ALA A 281 16.24 -3.02 4.83
N GLY A 282 15.09 -3.03 4.17
CA GLY A 282 13.84 -3.51 4.73
C GLY A 282 13.59 -5.01 4.56
N LEU A 283 14.38 -5.74 3.74
CA LEU A 283 14.18 -7.18 3.53
C LEU A 283 14.48 -8.04 4.78
N PRO A 284 15.63 -7.89 5.47
CA PRO A 284 15.93 -8.74 6.61
C PRO A 284 14.84 -8.77 7.68
N PRO A 285 14.30 -7.63 8.17
CA PRO A 285 13.23 -7.67 9.18
C PRO A 285 11.93 -8.31 8.67
N LEU A 286 11.59 -8.19 7.37
CA LEU A 286 10.43 -8.88 6.80
C LEU A 286 10.64 -10.40 6.75
N LEU A 287 11.82 -10.85 6.30
CA LEU A 287 12.18 -12.27 6.25
C LEU A 287 12.26 -12.89 7.65
N ASP A 288 12.82 -12.17 8.61
CA ASP A 288 12.87 -12.60 10.00
C ASP A 288 11.46 -12.86 10.56
N ARG A 289 10.50 -11.98 10.31
CA ARG A 289 9.11 -12.19 10.71
C ARG A 289 8.44 -13.34 9.96
N PHE A 290 8.67 -13.46 8.66
CA PHE A 290 8.11 -14.56 7.87
C PHE A 290 8.56 -15.92 8.39
N TYR A 291 9.89 -16.10 8.62
CA TYR A 291 10.44 -17.39 9.05
C TYR A 291 10.28 -17.69 10.54
N ARG A 292 9.97 -16.69 11.40
CA ARG A 292 9.65 -16.93 12.80
C ARG A 292 8.20 -17.26 13.08
N HIS A 293 7.30 -16.85 12.20
CA HIS A 293 5.85 -16.98 12.40
C HIS A 293 5.15 -17.87 11.36
N GLY A 294 5.93 -18.42 10.40
CA GLY A 294 5.49 -19.33 9.33
C GLY A 294 5.74 -20.83 9.67
#